data_5ca51636129d00eae6ffe00086d112ba
#
_entry.id   5ca51636129d00eae6ffe00086d112ba
#
_cell.length_a   1.000
_cell.length_b   1.000
_cell.length_c   1.000
_cell.angle_alpha   90.00
_cell.angle_beta   90.00
_cell.angle_gamma   90.00
#
_symmetry.space_group_name_H-M   'P 1'
#
loop_
_entity.id
_entity.type
_entity.pdbx_description
1 polymer ?
#
loop_
_entity_poly.entity_id
_entity_poly.type
_entity_poly.pdbx_seq_one_letter_code
_entity_poly.pdbx_strand_id
1 'polypeptide(L)'
;GSLIIMASRALARVAKGPADYERVYDRILRQARAPVILHWLGDMFDPALAGYWGTPNLSAATETALGIIQAHADKVDGIKVSLLDKDREIAMRRRLPATGGADGKGVRMYTGDDFNYAELIAGDGFGTAPVHGQSDALLGIFDAIAPAASAALAALAKGDTAQFHAILGPTVALSRHIFAAPTRFYKTGVVFMAWLNGHQRHFTMVGGQQSTRSLVHLCELFRLADAADLLEQPELAVQRMRTLLALHGVE
;
A
#
# COMPACT_ATOMS: atom_id res chain seq x y z
N GLY A 1 14.54 14.57 -2.82
CA GLY A 1 13.48 13.56 -2.69
C GLY A 1 12.73 13.71 -1.38
N SER A 2 11.50 13.22 -1.33
CA SER A 2 10.68 13.22 -0.12
C SER A 2 11.07 12.05 0.80
N LEU A 3 10.81 12.20 2.10
CA LEU A 3 11.03 11.16 3.09
C LEU A 3 9.69 10.59 3.53
N ILE A 4 9.65 9.26 3.72
CA ILE A 4 8.55 8.59 4.43
C ILE A 4 9.05 8.18 5.81
N ILE A 5 8.31 8.56 6.85
CA ILE A 5 8.57 8.16 8.23
C ILE A 5 7.76 6.91 8.51
N MET A 6 8.45 5.79 8.59
CA MET A 6 7.83 4.49 8.85
C MET A 6 7.38 4.35 10.31
N ALA A 7 6.33 3.56 10.51
CA ALA A 7 5.89 3.16 11.83
C ALA A 7 7.02 2.45 12.60
N SER A 8 7.28 2.89 13.82
CA SER A 8 8.42 2.43 14.64
C SER A 8 8.01 1.32 15.61
N ARG A 9 8.52 0.10 15.40
CA ARG A 9 8.39 -1.00 16.38
C ARG A 9 8.97 -0.64 17.75
N ALA A 10 10.06 0.12 17.79
CA ALA A 10 10.68 0.54 19.06
C ALA A 10 9.76 1.46 19.84
N LEU A 11 9.12 2.43 19.19
CA LEU A 11 8.13 3.30 19.82
C LEU A 11 6.90 2.50 20.26
N ALA A 12 6.33 1.67 19.39
CA ALA A 12 5.17 0.84 19.71
C ALA A 12 5.40 -0.03 20.96
N ARG A 13 6.63 -0.57 21.13
CA ARG A 13 6.98 -1.43 22.28
C ARG A 13 7.04 -0.68 23.60
N VAL A 14 7.40 0.60 23.62
CA VAL A 14 7.67 1.36 24.87
C VAL A 14 6.63 2.42 25.16
N ALA A 15 5.84 2.84 24.18
CA ALA A 15 4.81 3.84 24.35
C ALA A 15 3.71 3.33 25.32
N LYS A 16 3.25 4.21 26.19
CA LYS A 16 2.20 3.94 27.17
C LYS A 16 0.84 4.52 26.76
N GLY A 17 0.83 5.35 25.74
CA GLY A 17 -0.39 5.99 25.24
C GLY A 17 -0.12 7.05 24.18
N PRO A 18 -1.16 7.76 23.71
CA PRO A 18 -1.07 8.75 22.64
C PRO A 18 0.00 9.82 22.86
N ALA A 19 0.13 10.35 24.07
CA ALA A 19 1.09 11.40 24.40
C ALA A 19 2.56 11.06 24.11
N ASP A 20 2.91 9.76 24.12
CA ASP A 20 4.26 9.34 23.76
C ASP A 20 4.49 9.44 22.25
N TYR A 21 3.47 9.15 21.44
CA TYR A 21 3.51 9.36 19.99
C TYR A 21 3.57 10.84 19.65
N GLU A 22 2.72 11.66 20.23
CA GLU A 22 2.72 13.11 20.04
C GLU A 22 4.10 13.71 20.33
N ARG A 23 4.70 13.36 21.46
CA ARG A 23 6.04 13.85 21.85
C ARG A 23 7.13 13.43 20.88
N VAL A 24 7.11 12.17 20.41
CA VAL A 24 8.15 11.66 19.49
C VAL A 24 8.00 12.26 18.10
N TYR A 25 6.77 12.31 17.57
CA TYR A 25 6.52 12.89 16.26
C TYR A 25 6.75 14.41 16.25
N ASP A 26 6.36 15.14 17.30
CA ASP A 26 6.70 16.56 17.47
C ASP A 26 8.20 16.79 17.36
N ARG A 27 8.99 16.00 18.09
CA ARG A 27 10.46 16.11 18.06
C ARG A 27 11.05 15.84 16.68
N ILE A 28 10.51 14.86 15.95
CA ILE A 28 10.99 14.50 14.61
C ILE A 28 10.60 15.57 13.60
N LEU A 29 9.32 15.97 13.59
CA LEU A 29 8.77 16.89 12.61
C LEU A 29 9.37 18.29 12.72
N ARG A 30 9.66 18.79 13.94
CA ARG A 30 10.38 20.06 14.13
C ARG A 30 11.78 20.08 13.50
N GLN A 31 12.43 18.92 13.38
CA GLN A 31 13.76 18.79 12.78
C GLN A 31 13.71 18.52 11.27
N ALA A 32 12.55 18.20 10.72
CA ALA A 32 12.40 17.94 9.30
C ALA A 32 12.67 19.23 8.49
N ARG A 33 13.60 19.13 7.52
CA ARG A 33 13.98 20.26 6.65
C ARG A 33 12.99 20.47 5.51
N ALA A 34 12.23 19.47 5.18
CA ALA A 34 11.19 19.47 4.17
C ALA A 34 9.98 18.65 4.67
N PRO A 35 8.77 18.88 4.15
CA PRO A 35 7.62 18.07 4.48
C PRO A 35 7.84 16.58 4.20
N VAL A 36 7.31 15.73 5.08
CA VAL A 36 7.49 14.29 5.07
C VAL A 36 6.16 13.56 4.97
N ILE A 37 6.17 12.34 4.46
CA ILE A 37 5.01 11.45 4.49
C ILE A 37 5.08 10.64 5.78
N LEU A 38 4.01 10.66 6.57
CA LEU A 38 3.86 9.74 7.69
C LEU A 38 3.32 8.40 7.19
N HIS A 39 3.60 7.30 7.91
CA HIS A 39 3.06 6.00 7.55
C HIS A 39 2.35 5.34 8.73
N TRP A 40 1.07 5.07 8.58
CA TRP A 40 0.30 4.19 9.47
C TRP A 40 0.21 2.80 8.86
N LEU A 41 1.04 1.89 9.35
CA LEU A 41 1.07 0.50 8.93
C LEU A 41 0.23 -0.34 9.91
N GLY A 42 -0.75 -1.07 9.40
CA GLY A 42 -1.61 -1.94 10.19
C GLY A 42 -0.88 -3.18 10.73
N ASP A 43 -1.38 -3.72 11.82
CA ASP A 43 -0.82 -4.91 12.48
C ASP A 43 -0.95 -6.19 11.65
N MET A 44 -1.84 -6.23 10.64
CA MET A 44 -1.90 -7.31 9.67
C MET A 44 -0.60 -7.44 8.85
N PHE A 45 0.14 -6.34 8.64
CA PHE A 45 1.46 -6.32 8.00
C PHE A 45 2.59 -6.57 8.99
N ASP A 46 2.44 -6.09 10.23
CA ASP A 46 3.44 -6.20 11.27
C ASP A 46 2.78 -6.24 12.67
N PRO A 47 2.61 -7.43 13.27
CA PRO A 47 1.98 -7.57 14.58
C PRO A 47 2.66 -6.76 15.70
N ALA A 48 3.94 -6.40 15.54
CA ALA A 48 4.63 -5.55 16.52
C ALA A 48 4.12 -4.10 16.57
N LEU A 49 3.24 -3.73 15.64
CA LEU A 49 2.62 -2.40 15.53
C LEU A 49 1.18 -2.38 16.05
N ALA A 50 0.70 -3.46 16.68
CA ALA A 50 -0.63 -3.48 17.29
C ALA A 50 -0.79 -2.31 18.28
N GLY A 51 -1.89 -1.57 18.17
CA GLY A 51 -2.15 -0.38 18.99
C GLY A 51 -1.30 0.85 18.65
N TYR A 52 -0.74 0.93 17.45
CA TYR A 52 0.00 2.12 17.00
C TYR A 52 -0.87 3.38 17.15
N TRP A 53 -0.24 4.50 17.44
CA TRP A 53 -0.80 5.77 17.91
C TRP A 53 -1.29 5.73 19.36
N GLY A 54 -0.93 4.67 20.12
CA GLY A 54 -1.10 4.59 21.58
C GLY A 54 -2.41 3.98 22.04
N THR A 55 -3.18 3.35 21.16
CA THR A 55 -4.44 2.69 21.50
C THR A 55 -4.83 1.63 20.46
N PRO A 56 -5.43 0.50 20.87
CA PRO A 56 -6.00 -0.48 19.94
C PRO A 56 -7.33 -0.01 19.31
N ASN A 57 -7.95 1.04 19.84
CA ASN A 57 -9.15 1.62 19.25
C ASN A 57 -8.76 2.48 18.03
N LEU A 58 -9.07 1.99 16.84
CA LEU A 58 -8.69 2.66 15.59
C LEU A 58 -9.28 4.06 15.43
N SER A 59 -10.45 4.34 15.98
CA SER A 59 -11.03 5.68 15.93
C SER A 59 -10.26 6.65 16.82
N ALA A 60 -9.90 6.25 18.04
CA ALA A 60 -9.05 7.05 18.91
C ALA A 60 -7.62 7.20 18.34
N ALA A 61 -7.07 6.16 17.72
CA ALA A 61 -5.80 6.22 17.01
C ALA A 61 -5.83 7.22 15.84
N THR A 62 -6.96 7.30 15.12
CA THR A 62 -7.17 8.31 14.08
C THR A 62 -7.12 9.72 14.64
N GLU A 63 -7.73 9.97 15.81
CA GLU A 63 -7.68 11.30 16.46
C GLU A 63 -6.24 11.68 16.81
N THR A 64 -5.45 10.74 17.36
CA THR A 64 -4.04 10.99 17.67
C THR A 64 -3.24 11.35 16.41
N ALA A 65 -3.39 10.55 15.33
CA ALA A 65 -2.69 10.80 14.08
C ALA A 65 -3.08 12.17 13.47
N LEU A 66 -4.37 12.50 13.44
CA LEU A 66 -4.86 13.78 12.93
C LEU A 66 -4.38 14.95 13.80
N GLY A 67 -4.37 14.81 15.12
CA GLY A 67 -3.84 15.83 16.03
C GLY A 67 -2.37 16.17 15.75
N ILE A 68 -1.54 15.14 15.55
CA ILE A 68 -0.13 15.33 15.17
C ILE A 68 -0.02 16.03 13.81
N ILE A 69 -0.79 15.61 12.82
CA ILE A 69 -0.78 16.20 11.48
C ILE A 69 -1.22 17.66 11.53
N GLN A 70 -2.29 17.98 12.25
CA GLN A 70 -2.78 19.36 12.39
C GLN A 70 -1.76 20.28 13.06
N ALA A 71 -1.07 19.79 14.10
CA ALA A 71 -0.04 20.57 14.80
C ALA A 71 1.19 20.86 13.93
N HIS A 72 1.41 20.09 12.87
CA HIS A 72 2.60 20.15 12.01
C HIS A 72 2.27 20.13 10.52
N ALA A 73 1.16 20.75 10.10
CA ALA A 73 0.69 20.69 8.71
C ALA A 73 1.71 21.25 7.69
N ASP A 74 2.57 22.16 8.10
CA ASP A 74 3.70 22.69 7.30
C ASP A 74 4.86 21.70 7.14
N LYS A 75 4.92 20.66 7.97
CA LYS A 75 5.96 19.62 8.00
C LYS A 75 5.50 18.26 7.48
N VAL A 76 4.21 18.10 7.23
CA VAL A 76 3.62 16.85 6.77
C VAL A 76 3.08 17.04 5.36
N ASP A 77 3.71 16.37 4.39
CA ASP A 77 3.23 16.31 3.01
C ASP A 77 1.94 15.48 2.90
N GLY A 78 1.89 14.38 3.64
CA GLY A 78 0.73 13.52 3.69
C GLY A 78 0.90 12.37 4.68
N ILE A 79 -0.14 11.57 4.76
CA ILE A 79 -0.11 10.30 5.50
C ILE A 79 -0.43 9.14 4.57
N LYS A 80 0.42 8.11 4.58
CA LYS A 80 0.13 6.81 3.98
C LYS A 80 -0.61 5.96 5.00
N VAL A 81 -1.79 5.43 4.61
CA VAL A 81 -2.60 4.54 5.45
C VAL A 81 -2.63 3.15 4.82
N SER A 82 -2.17 2.13 5.56
CA SER A 82 -2.14 0.73 5.15
C SER A 82 -2.92 -0.11 6.17
N LEU A 83 -4.25 0.10 6.22
CA LEU A 83 -5.17 -0.59 7.13
C LEU A 83 -6.10 -1.57 6.42
N LEU A 84 -6.13 -1.58 5.08
CA LEU A 84 -7.05 -2.37 4.24
C LEU A 84 -8.52 -2.11 4.57
N ASP A 85 -8.85 -0.86 4.92
CA ASP A 85 -10.17 -0.36 5.33
C ASP A 85 -10.44 0.97 4.61
N LYS A 86 -11.11 0.88 3.44
CA LYS A 86 -11.37 2.05 2.59
C LYS A 86 -12.24 3.10 3.27
N ASP A 87 -13.22 2.68 4.06
CA ASP A 87 -14.17 3.62 4.67
C ASP A 87 -13.45 4.47 5.74
N ARG A 88 -12.55 3.87 6.47
CA ARG A 88 -11.68 4.57 7.42
C ARG A 88 -10.71 5.50 6.71
N GLU A 89 -10.09 5.08 5.62
CA GLU A 89 -9.20 5.92 4.84
C GLU A 89 -9.95 7.14 4.29
N ILE A 90 -11.13 6.95 3.70
CA ILE A 90 -11.99 8.04 3.20
C ILE A 90 -12.40 8.99 4.33
N ALA A 91 -12.83 8.45 5.48
CA ALA A 91 -13.22 9.26 6.62
C ALA A 91 -12.05 10.10 7.16
N MET A 92 -10.85 9.53 7.23
CA MET A 92 -9.64 10.24 7.65
C MET A 92 -9.21 11.28 6.60
N ARG A 93 -9.22 10.92 5.31
CA ARG A 93 -8.87 11.80 4.19
C ARG A 93 -9.64 13.12 4.22
N ARG A 94 -10.95 13.05 4.46
CA ARG A 94 -11.84 14.24 4.53
C ARG A 94 -11.55 15.18 5.69
N ARG A 95 -10.74 14.74 6.65
CA ARG A 95 -10.39 15.49 7.87
C ARG A 95 -8.95 16.01 7.87
N LEU A 96 -8.17 15.73 6.83
CA LEU A 96 -6.81 16.23 6.71
C LEU A 96 -6.82 17.76 6.53
N PRO A 97 -5.77 18.48 6.97
CA PRO A 97 -5.67 19.93 6.79
C PRO A 97 -5.73 20.32 5.30
N ALA A 98 -6.57 21.31 4.99
CA ALA A 98 -6.69 21.89 3.65
C ALA A 98 -5.56 22.88 3.31
N THR A 99 -4.64 23.11 4.24
CA THR A 99 -3.44 23.95 4.10
C THR A 99 -2.22 23.15 4.56
N GLY A 100 -1.03 23.60 4.19
CA GLY A 100 0.20 22.86 4.46
C GLY A 100 0.54 21.91 3.32
N GLY A 101 1.23 20.81 3.62
CA GLY A 101 1.78 19.90 2.60
C GLY A 101 3.00 20.49 1.88
N ALA A 102 3.59 19.71 0.97
CA ALA A 102 4.80 20.11 0.25
C ALA A 102 4.59 21.26 -0.73
N ASP A 103 3.40 21.40 -1.28
CA ASP A 103 3.01 22.42 -2.27
C ASP A 103 2.09 23.50 -1.69
N GLY A 104 1.79 23.46 -0.39
CA GLY A 104 0.91 24.41 0.29
C GLY A 104 -0.59 24.23 0.01
N LYS A 105 -0.98 23.20 -0.77
CA LYS A 105 -2.36 22.96 -1.17
C LYS A 105 -3.14 22.04 -0.23
N GLY A 106 -2.51 21.58 0.84
CA GLY A 106 -3.09 20.72 1.85
C GLY A 106 -2.31 19.44 2.06
N VAL A 107 -2.57 18.78 3.19
CA VAL A 107 -1.96 17.50 3.55
C VAL A 107 -2.67 16.38 2.80
N ARG A 108 -1.93 15.56 2.08
CA ARG A 108 -2.46 14.53 1.20
C ARG A 108 -2.72 13.20 1.91
N MET A 109 -3.68 12.43 1.39
CA MET A 109 -3.82 11.02 1.70
C MET A 109 -3.08 10.19 0.65
N TYR A 110 -2.20 9.30 1.11
CA TYR A 110 -1.58 8.27 0.29
C TYR A 110 -2.22 6.93 0.63
N THR A 111 -2.86 6.30 -0.35
CA THR A 111 -3.41 4.97 -0.11
C THR A 111 -2.31 3.92 -0.07
N GLY A 112 -2.35 3.09 0.98
CA GLY A 112 -1.62 1.84 1.11
C GLY A 112 -2.58 0.66 1.19
N ASP A 113 -3.82 0.84 0.70
CA ASP A 113 -4.87 -0.17 0.68
C ASP A 113 -4.77 -1.02 -0.59
N ASP A 114 -4.12 -2.18 -0.48
CA ASP A 114 -3.94 -3.11 -1.58
C ASP A 114 -5.24 -3.87 -1.97
N PHE A 115 -6.38 -3.60 -1.31
CA PHE A 115 -7.68 -4.21 -1.62
C PHE A 115 -8.62 -3.30 -2.41
N ASN A 116 -8.54 -1.97 -2.19
CA ASN A 116 -9.52 -1.01 -2.69
C ASN A 116 -8.87 0.17 -3.44
N TYR A 117 -7.60 0.06 -3.79
CA TYR A 117 -6.79 1.14 -4.36
C TYR A 117 -7.40 1.79 -5.61
N ALA A 118 -8.01 1.02 -6.51
CA ALA A 118 -8.60 1.58 -7.72
C ALA A 118 -9.70 2.60 -7.41
N GLU A 119 -10.56 2.30 -6.43
CA GLU A 119 -11.62 3.18 -5.96
C GLU A 119 -11.06 4.39 -5.19
N LEU A 120 -10.08 4.17 -4.31
CA LEU A 120 -9.47 5.21 -3.48
C LEU A 120 -8.68 6.23 -4.31
N ILE A 121 -7.99 5.79 -5.35
CA ILE A 121 -7.21 6.66 -6.26
C ILE A 121 -8.15 7.44 -7.18
N ALA A 122 -9.18 6.81 -7.75
CA ALA A 122 -10.17 7.52 -8.57
C ALA A 122 -10.95 8.56 -7.74
N GLY A 123 -11.26 8.23 -6.49
CA GLY A 123 -11.94 9.11 -5.55
C GLY A 123 -13.32 9.57 -6.04
N ASP A 124 -13.75 10.74 -5.55
CA ASP A 124 -15.06 11.35 -5.83
C ASP A 124 -15.08 12.13 -7.18
N GLY A 125 -14.08 11.93 -8.04
CA GLY A 125 -13.94 12.59 -9.35
C GLY A 125 -12.56 13.23 -9.55
N PHE A 126 -11.77 12.63 -10.44
CA PHE A 126 -10.41 13.11 -10.70
C PHE A 126 -10.40 14.49 -11.36
N GLY A 127 -9.54 15.38 -10.86
CA GLY A 127 -9.33 16.72 -11.42
C GLY A 127 -10.38 17.77 -11.05
N THR A 128 -11.53 17.39 -10.50
CA THR A 128 -12.59 18.29 -10.03
C THR A 128 -12.81 18.19 -8.52
N ALA A 129 -12.31 17.12 -7.90
CA ALA A 129 -12.40 16.91 -6.47
C ALA A 129 -11.44 17.85 -5.72
N PRO A 130 -11.81 18.36 -4.54
CA PRO A 130 -10.86 18.99 -3.65
C PRO A 130 -9.73 18.00 -3.30
N VAL A 131 -8.58 18.50 -2.86
CA VAL A 131 -7.39 17.71 -2.44
C VAL A 131 -7.75 16.46 -1.60
N HIS A 132 -8.87 16.51 -0.88
CA HIS A 132 -9.36 15.42 -0.03
C HIS A 132 -10.40 14.51 -0.71
N GLY A 133 -10.65 14.67 -1.99
CA GLY A 133 -11.59 13.84 -2.75
C GLY A 133 -10.98 12.53 -3.27
N GLN A 134 -9.65 12.42 -3.33
CA GLN A 134 -8.91 11.27 -3.85
C GLN A 134 -7.68 10.96 -2.98
N SER A 135 -7.11 9.77 -3.15
CA SER A 135 -5.85 9.38 -2.51
C SER A 135 -4.75 9.23 -3.55
N ASP A 136 -3.54 9.70 -3.24
CA ASP A 136 -2.36 9.44 -4.05
C ASP A 136 -1.92 7.98 -3.88
N ALA A 137 -1.37 7.38 -4.92
CA ALA A 137 -0.96 5.98 -4.93
C ALA A 137 0.42 5.79 -4.28
N LEU A 138 0.49 4.99 -3.21
CA LEU A 138 1.74 4.58 -2.57
C LEU A 138 1.58 3.20 -1.93
N LEU A 139 1.47 2.14 -2.73
CA LEU A 139 1.04 0.83 -2.26
C LEU A 139 1.86 -0.33 -2.83
N GLY A 140 1.83 -1.46 -2.12
CA GLY A 140 2.71 -2.60 -2.38
C GLY A 140 2.36 -3.39 -3.63
N ILE A 141 1.08 -3.45 -4.03
CA ILE A 141 0.69 -4.19 -5.24
C ILE A 141 1.32 -3.61 -6.51
N PHE A 142 1.62 -2.31 -6.55
CA PHE A 142 2.18 -1.68 -7.73
C PHE A 142 3.56 -2.23 -8.12
N ASP A 143 4.29 -2.84 -7.18
CA ASP A 143 5.52 -3.58 -7.48
C ASP A 143 5.27 -4.78 -8.41
N ALA A 144 4.10 -5.42 -8.28
CA ALA A 144 3.73 -6.61 -9.06
C ALA A 144 3.01 -6.30 -10.38
N ILE A 145 2.47 -5.07 -10.54
CA ILE A 145 1.65 -4.65 -11.68
C ILE A 145 2.12 -3.33 -12.28
N ALA A 146 3.40 -2.99 -12.16
CA ALA A 146 3.93 -1.67 -12.49
C ALA A 146 3.54 -1.15 -13.90
N PRO A 147 3.59 -1.94 -14.99
CA PRO A 147 3.16 -1.47 -16.31
C PRO A 147 1.67 -1.10 -16.35
N ALA A 148 0.79 -1.93 -15.78
CA ALA A 148 -0.64 -1.66 -15.71
C ALA A 148 -0.94 -0.44 -14.84
N ALA A 149 -0.31 -0.33 -13.67
CA ALA A 149 -0.45 0.81 -12.78
C ALA A 149 -0.02 2.12 -13.46
N SER A 150 1.11 2.12 -14.16
CA SER A 150 1.60 3.28 -14.90
C SER A 150 0.64 3.71 -16.01
N ALA A 151 0.14 2.75 -16.80
CA ALA A 151 -0.82 3.02 -17.88
C ALA A 151 -2.15 3.57 -17.33
N ALA A 152 -2.65 2.99 -16.24
CA ALA A 152 -3.88 3.45 -15.60
C ALA A 152 -3.74 4.87 -15.04
N LEU A 153 -2.66 5.17 -14.33
CA LEU A 153 -2.41 6.52 -13.81
C LEU A 153 -2.24 7.55 -14.94
N ALA A 154 -1.63 7.16 -16.06
CA ALA A 154 -1.54 8.02 -17.24
C ALA A 154 -2.91 8.29 -17.90
N ALA A 155 -3.83 7.32 -17.90
CA ALA A 155 -5.20 7.50 -18.34
C ALA A 155 -5.96 8.45 -17.39
N LEU A 156 -5.83 8.23 -16.08
CA LEU A 156 -6.45 9.07 -15.06
C LEU A 156 -5.98 10.53 -15.14
N ALA A 157 -4.68 10.75 -15.36
CA ALA A 157 -4.11 12.10 -15.54
C ALA A 157 -4.67 12.84 -16.76
N LYS A 158 -5.22 12.13 -17.74
CA LYS A 158 -5.93 12.69 -18.91
C LYS A 158 -7.43 12.85 -18.68
N GLY A 159 -7.93 12.50 -17.51
CA GLY A 159 -9.36 12.48 -17.18
C GLY A 159 -10.12 11.27 -17.72
N ASP A 160 -9.43 10.26 -18.27
CA ASP A 160 -10.04 9.03 -18.76
C ASP A 160 -10.23 8.02 -17.63
N THR A 161 -11.25 8.27 -16.81
CA THR A 161 -11.61 7.41 -15.68
C THR A 161 -12.10 6.03 -16.13
N ALA A 162 -12.74 5.94 -17.30
CA ALA A 162 -13.20 4.68 -17.83
C ALA A 162 -12.01 3.76 -18.17
N GLN A 163 -11.02 4.27 -18.86
CA GLN A 163 -9.80 3.54 -19.19
C GLN A 163 -9.00 3.18 -17.92
N PHE A 164 -8.91 4.09 -16.93
CA PHE A 164 -8.30 3.81 -15.65
C PHE A 164 -8.92 2.57 -14.98
N HIS A 165 -10.25 2.51 -14.89
CA HIS A 165 -10.95 1.37 -14.29
C HIS A 165 -10.85 0.11 -15.15
N ALA A 166 -10.85 0.23 -16.48
CA ALA A 166 -10.67 -0.90 -17.37
C ALA A 166 -9.29 -1.58 -17.18
N ILE A 167 -8.25 -0.81 -16.90
CA ILE A 167 -6.89 -1.32 -16.65
C ILE A 167 -6.76 -1.88 -15.22
N LEU A 168 -7.14 -1.11 -14.18
CA LEU A 168 -6.91 -1.53 -12.78
C LEU A 168 -7.96 -2.49 -12.23
N GLY A 169 -9.19 -2.45 -12.73
CA GLY A 169 -10.25 -3.32 -12.23
C GLY A 169 -9.87 -4.81 -12.21
N PRO A 170 -9.39 -5.38 -13.31
CA PRO A 170 -8.97 -6.79 -13.36
C PRO A 170 -7.86 -7.15 -12.36
N THR A 171 -7.00 -6.19 -12.01
CA THR A 171 -5.84 -6.45 -11.12
C THR A 171 -6.24 -6.59 -9.65
N VAL A 172 -7.43 -6.13 -9.26
CA VAL A 172 -7.89 -6.12 -7.86
C VAL A 172 -8.02 -7.53 -7.28
N ALA A 173 -8.51 -8.49 -8.07
CA ALA A 173 -8.64 -9.88 -7.63
C ALA A 173 -7.27 -10.49 -7.30
N LEU A 174 -6.27 -10.27 -8.15
CA LEU A 174 -4.89 -10.67 -7.92
C LEU A 174 -4.33 -10.03 -6.65
N SER A 175 -4.53 -8.73 -6.48
CA SER A 175 -4.05 -7.99 -5.32
C SER A 175 -4.63 -8.56 -4.02
N ARG A 176 -5.94 -8.73 -3.95
CA ARG A 176 -6.62 -9.33 -2.79
C ARG A 176 -6.10 -10.73 -2.47
N HIS A 177 -5.74 -11.50 -3.48
CA HIS A 177 -5.16 -12.83 -3.29
C HIS A 177 -3.73 -12.75 -2.75
N ILE A 178 -2.87 -11.91 -3.32
CA ILE A 178 -1.49 -11.68 -2.84
C ILE A 178 -1.47 -11.22 -1.38
N PHE A 179 -2.34 -10.26 -1.04
CA PHE A 179 -2.40 -9.66 0.30
C PHE A 179 -3.38 -10.36 1.25
N ALA A 180 -3.96 -11.51 0.87
CA ALA A 180 -4.79 -12.32 1.75
C ALA A 180 -4.05 -12.68 3.04
N ALA A 181 -4.82 -12.86 4.12
CA ALA A 181 -4.23 -13.24 5.42
C ALA A 181 -3.44 -14.57 5.35
N PRO A 182 -2.31 -14.68 6.06
CA PRO A 182 -1.63 -13.67 6.87
C PRO A 182 -0.93 -12.62 5.99
N THR A 183 -1.43 -11.39 6.01
CA THR A 183 -1.03 -10.31 5.07
C THR A 183 0.47 -10.02 5.07
N ARG A 184 1.15 -10.19 6.22
CA ARG A 184 2.62 -10.01 6.34
C ARG A 184 3.45 -10.85 5.36
N PHE A 185 2.87 -11.88 4.74
CA PHE A 185 3.54 -12.75 3.75
C PHE A 185 3.27 -12.35 2.29
N TYR A 186 2.68 -11.19 2.04
CA TYR A 186 2.36 -10.70 0.70
C TYR A 186 3.58 -10.66 -0.24
N LYS A 187 4.78 -10.39 0.30
CA LYS A 187 6.01 -10.32 -0.50
C LYS A 187 6.31 -11.59 -1.27
N THR A 188 5.85 -12.75 -0.78
CA THR A 188 5.99 -14.01 -1.51
C THR A 188 5.26 -13.96 -2.85
N GLY A 189 4.05 -13.40 -2.89
CA GLY A 189 3.31 -13.21 -4.13
C GLY A 189 3.96 -12.17 -5.05
N VAL A 190 4.45 -11.06 -4.52
CA VAL A 190 5.17 -10.03 -5.30
C VAL A 190 6.43 -10.60 -5.94
N VAL A 191 7.24 -11.35 -5.19
CA VAL A 191 8.46 -11.99 -5.72
C VAL A 191 8.11 -13.10 -6.71
N PHE A 192 7.01 -13.81 -6.51
CA PHE A 192 6.54 -14.81 -7.46
C PHE A 192 6.16 -14.18 -8.80
N MET A 193 5.43 -13.06 -8.79
CA MET A 193 5.13 -12.28 -10.01
C MET A 193 6.41 -11.81 -10.70
N ALA A 194 7.37 -11.25 -9.96
CA ALA A 194 8.66 -10.83 -10.50
C ALA A 194 9.42 -12.00 -11.14
N TRP A 195 9.33 -13.19 -10.56
CA TRP A 195 9.91 -14.39 -11.14
C TRP A 195 9.16 -14.84 -12.39
N LEU A 196 7.84 -14.90 -12.39
CA LEU A 196 7.04 -15.26 -13.57
C LEU A 196 7.36 -14.35 -14.76
N ASN A 197 7.47 -13.04 -14.53
CA ASN A 197 7.70 -12.02 -15.56
C ASN A 197 9.19 -11.83 -15.95
N GLY A 198 10.10 -12.65 -15.45
CA GLY A 198 11.51 -12.61 -15.86
C GLY A 198 12.36 -11.53 -15.19
N HIS A 199 11.78 -10.70 -14.30
CA HIS A 199 12.51 -9.67 -13.56
C HIS A 199 13.50 -10.26 -12.55
N GLN A 200 13.30 -11.53 -12.16
CA GLN A 200 14.15 -12.27 -11.25
C GLN A 200 14.44 -13.66 -11.79
N ARG A 201 15.70 -14.12 -11.66
CA ARG A 201 16.14 -15.42 -12.22
C ARG A 201 15.65 -16.64 -11.43
N HIS A 202 15.36 -16.46 -10.13
CA HIS A 202 14.97 -17.54 -9.21
C HIS A 202 13.82 -17.07 -8.30
N PHE A 203 13.12 -18.04 -7.73
CA PHE A 203 12.07 -17.80 -6.72
C PHE A 203 12.59 -18.08 -5.30
N THR A 204 13.82 -17.65 -4.99
CA THR A 204 14.40 -17.80 -3.66
C THR A 204 14.33 -16.47 -2.92
N MET A 205 13.89 -16.49 -1.68
CA MET A 205 13.75 -15.33 -0.83
C MET A 205 14.59 -15.46 0.44
N VAL A 206 15.03 -14.32 0.98
CA VAL A 206 15.76 -14.27 2.26
C VAL A 206 14.93 -14.93 3.36
N GLY A 207 15.59 -15.76 4.17
CA GLY A 207 14.92 -16.47 5.26
C GLY A 207 13.93 -17.56 4.81
N GLY A 208 14.00 -18.02 3.55
CA GLY A 208 13.11 -19.07 3.04
C GLY A 208 11.65 -18.60 2.86
N GLN A 209 11.40 -17.31 2.76
CA GLN A 209 10.03 -16.76 2.71
C GLN A 209 9.23 -17.20 1.48
N GLN A 210 9.86 -17.72 0.42
CA GLN A 210 9.12 -18.32 -0.70
C GLN A 210 8.20 -19.46 -0.26
N SER A 211 8.45 -20.09 0.88
CA SER A 211 7.64 -21.17 1.45
C SER A 211 6.48 -20.70 2.35
N THR A 212 6.27 -19.39 2.48
CA THR A 212 5.20 -18.86 3.36
C THR A 212 3.81 -18.89 2.70
N ARG A 213 3.74 -19.25 1.43
CA ARG A 213 2.49 -19.49 0.71
C ARG A 213 2.51 -20.91 0.13
N SER A 214 1.34 -21.56 0.11
CA SER A 214 1.20 -22.91 -0.44
C SER A 214 1.28 -22.92 -1.95
N LEU A 215 1.56 -24.10 -2.53
CA LEU A 215 1.49 -24.29 -3.98
C LEU A 215 0.11 -23.92 -4.55
N VAL A 216 -0.98 -24.29 -3.86
CA VAL A 216 -2.35 -23.93 -4.27
C VAL A 216 -2.52 -22.40 -4.35
N HIS A 217 -1.99 -21.67 -3.38
CA HIS A 217 -2.00 -20.21 -3.43
C HIS A 217 -1.22 -19.67 -4.65
N LEU A 218 -0.06 -20.24 -4.97
CA LEU A 218 0.74 -19.82 -6.12
C LEU A 218 0.07 -20.19 -7.45
N CYS A 219 -0.63 -21.32 -7.54
CA CYS A 219 -1.43 -21.69 -8.71
C CYS A 219 -2.57 -20.70 -8.96
N GLU A 220 -3.30 -20.33 -7.91
CA GLU A 220 -4.38 -19.35 -8.04
C GLU A 220 -3.84 -17.96 -8.39
N LEU A 221 -2.70 -17.57 -7.82
CA LEU A 221 -2.03 -16.33 -8.17
C LEU A 221 -1.68 -16.29 -9.67
N PHE A 222 -1.11 -17.38 -10.21
CA PHE A 222 -0.81 -17.50 -11.63
C PHE A 222 -2.06 -17.32 -12.50
N ARG A 223 -3.18 -17.99 -12.16
CA ARG A 223 -4.45 -17.87 -12.88
C ARG A 223 -5.02 -16.45 -12.85
N LEU A 224 -4.92 -15.78 -11.70
CA LEU A 224 -5.40 -14.38 -11.55
C LEU A 224 -4.51 -13.40 -12.33
N ALA A 225 -3.20 -13.66 -12.38
CA ALA A 225 -2.27 -12.85 -13.17
C ALA A 225 -2.53 -12.99 -14.67
N ASP A 226 -2.78 -14.21 -15.15
CA ASP A 226 -3.14 -14.49 -16.54
C ASP A 226 -4.47 -13.83 -16.91
N ALA A 227 -5.50 -14.00 -16.08
CA ALA A 227 -6.82 -13.40 -16.30
C ALA A 227 -6.81 -11.86 -16.31
N ALA A 228 -5.82 -11.24 -15.68
CA ALA A 228 -5.64 -9.79 -15.65
C ALA A 228 -4.64 -9.28 -16.69
N ASP A 229 -4.16 -10.12 -17.61
CA ASP A 229 -3.16 -9.81 -18.64
C ASP A 229 -1.86 -9.21 -18.07
N LEU A 230 -1.38 -9.80 -16.95
CA LEU A 230 -0.20 -9.34 -16.20
C LEU A 230 1.03 -10.24 -16.38
N LEU A 231 0.95 -11.25 -17.25
CA LEU A 231 2.09 -12.08 -17.61
C LEU A 231 2.80 -11.48 -18.83
N GLU A 232 3.83 -10.66 -18.58
CA GLU A 232 4.58 -9.93 -19.62
C GLU A 232 5.31 -10.87 -20.60
N GLN A 233 5.65 -12.08 -20.15
CA GLN A 233 6.28 -13.15 -20.92
C GLN A 233 5.52 -14.47 -20.69
N PRO A 234 4.34 -14.68 -21.32
CA PRO A 234 3.46 -15.82 -21.03
C PRO A 234 4.12 -17.18 -21.16
N GLU A 235 4.93 -17.37 -22.19
CA GLU A 235 5.64 -18.65 -22.43
C GLU A 235 6.64 -18.96 -21.30
N LEU A 236 7.41 -17.95 -20.87
CA LEU A 236 8.34 -18.06 -19.74
C LEU A 236 7.58 -18.33 -18.44
N ALA A 237 6.48 -17.63 -18.21
CA ALA A 237 5.65 -17.81 -17.03
C ALA A 237 5.08 -19.23 -16.95
N VAL A 238 4.57 -19.78 -18.06
CA VAL A 238 4.08 -21.17 -18.15
C VAL A 238 5.21 -22.16 -17.91
N GLN A 239 6.40 -21.96 -18.51
CA GLN A 239 7.56 -22.83 -18.29
C GLN A 239 7.96 -22.85 -16.80
N ARG A 240 8.02 -21.68 -16.16
CA ARG A 240 8.35 -21.54 -14.74
C ARG A 240 7.31 -22.20 -13.85
N MET A 241 6.03 -22.00 -14.16
CA MET A 241 4.93 -22.63 -13.41
C MET A 241 5.00 -24.16 -13.52
N ARG A 242 5.22 -24.73 -14.71
CA ARG A 242 5.43 -26.17 -14.90
C ARG A 242 6.61 -26.70 -14.09
N THR A 243 7.73 -25.98 -14.09
CA THR A 243 8.90 -26.35 -13.27
C THR A 243 8.53 -26.38 -11.78
N LEU A 244 7.80 -25.39 -11.29
CA LEU A 244 7.35 -25.35 -9.90
C LEU A 244 6.43 -26.53 -9.56
N LEU A 245 5.48 -26.86 -10.42
CA LEU A 245 4.57 -27.99 -10.25
C LEU A 245 5.34 -29.32 -10.20
N ALA A 246 6.26 -29.54 -11.14
CA ALA A 246 7.10 -30.75 -11.18
C ALA A 246 7.95 -30.93 -9.92
N LEU A 247 8.52 -29.83 -9.36
CA LEU A 247 9.25 -29.87 -8.09
C LEU A 247 8.38 -30.30 -6.89
N HIS A 248 7.06 -30.19 -7.02
CA HIS A 248 6.09 -30.61 -6.01
C HIS A 248 5.39 -31.95 -6.38
N GLY A 249 5.89 -32.67 -7.40
CA GLY A 249 5.35 -33.95 -7.81
C GLY A 249 4.02 -33.86 -8.56
N VAL A 250 3.70 -32.72 -9.15
CA VAL A 250 2.51 -32.51 -9.99
C VAL A 250 2.97 -32.50 -11.46
N GLU A 251 2.42 -33.43 -12.26
CA GLU A 251 2.68 -33.56 -13.71
C GLU A 251 1.74 -32.67 -14.55
#